data_b7953596228baa219c1fe8d48cc76b65
#
_entry.id   b7953596228baa219c1fe8d48cc76b65
#
_cell.length_a   1.000
_cell.length_b   1.000
_cell.length_c   1.000
_cell.angle_alpha   90.00
_cell.angle_beta   90.00
_cell.angle_gamma   90.00
#
_symmetry.space_group_name_H-M   'P 1'
#
loop_
_entity.id
_entity.type
_entity.pdbx_description
1 polymer ?
#
loop_
_entity_poly.entity_id
_entity_poly.type
_entity_poly.pdbx_seq_one_letter_code
_entity_poly.pdbx_strand_id
1 'polypeptide(L)'
;MRANRRVDTRPERQLRSALHARGMRFRKDLRVDLDALRVRVDVAFPKAAVAVFVDGCFWHACPDHGTVPRANRVWWEDKLAATVARDRRTDDQLGTEGWESVRVWEHEDSSEAADRIEVLLRG
;
A
#
# COMPACT_ATOMS: atom_id res chain seq x y z
N MET A 1 -10.59 10.76 15.53
CA MET A 1 -10.64 10.00 15.29
C MET A 1 -9.81 9.22 14.88
N ARG A 2 -9.49 8.55 15.03
CA ARG A 2 -8.76 7.82 14.61
C ARG A 2 -9.10 7.18 13.59
N ALA A 3 -9.90 7.38 13.18
CA ALA A 3 -10.35 6.82 12.09
C ALA A 3 -9.43 6.57 11.04
N ASN A 4 -8.36 7.13 11.10
CA ASN A 4 -7.39 6.91 10.14
C ASN A 4 -6.83 5.57 10.19
N ARG A 5 -7.12 4.74 11.15
CA ARG A 5 -6.61 3.45 11.11
C ARG A 5 -7.38 2.68 10.13
N ARG A 6 -6.94 2.55 8.94
CA ARG A 6 -7.59 1.87 7.85
C ARG A 6 -7.05 0.46 7.72
N VAL A 7 -7.37 -0.36 8.68
CA VAL A 7 -6.96 -1.74 8.71
C VAL A 7 -8.11 -2.62 8.24
N ASP A 8 -7.82 -3.59 7.39
CA ASP A 8 -8.81 -4.57 6.91
C ASP A 8 -9.96 -3.89 6.18
N THR A 9 -9.63 -2.93 5.33
CA THR A 9 -10.62 -2.22 4.55
C THR A 9 -11.17 -3.13 3.45
N ARG A 10 -12.29 -2.71 2.84
CA ARG A 10 -12.88 -3.49 1.77
C ARG A 10 -11.93 -3.73 0.61
N PRO A 11 -11.19 -2.72 0.11
CA PRO A 11 -10.22 -2.99 -0.95
C PRO A 11 -9.15 -3.99 -0.55
N GLU A 12 -8.69 -3.94 0.70
CA GLU A 12 -7.71 -4.90 1.19
C GLU A 12 -8.29 -6.31 1.20
N ARG A 13 -9.52 -6.45 1.68
CA ARG A 13 -10.17 -7.76 1.71
C ARG A 13 -10.40 -8.33 0.32
N GLN A 14 -10.78 -7.47 -0.62
CA GLN A 14 -10.99 -7.88 -2.00
C GLN A 14 -9.68 -8.35 -2.63
N LEU A 15 -8.60 -7.63 -2.38
CA LEU A 15 -7.31 -8.03 -2.90
C LEU A 15 -6.86 -9.36 -2.31
N ARG A 16 -7.00 -9.53 -1.00
CA ARG A 16 -6.61 -10.78 -0.36
C ARG A 16 -7.41 -11.95 -0.90
N SER A 17 -8.71 -11.73 -1.14
CA SER A 17 -9.56 -12.76 -1.70
C SER A 17 -9.10 -13.18 -3.09
N ALA A 18 -8.73 -12.19 -3.93
CA ALA A 18 -8.24 -12.47 -5.27
C ALA A 18 -6.93 -13.24 -5.24
N LEU A 19 -6.06 -12.91 -4.29
CA LEU A 19 -4.79 -13.62 -4.16
C LEU A 19 -4.99 -15.04 -3.66
N HIS A 20 -5.90 -15.25 -2.71
CA HIS A 20 -6.23 -16.59 -2.24
C HIS A 20 -6.82 -17.47 -3.35
N ALA A 21 -7.65 -16.86 -4.19
CA ALA A 21 -8.25 -17.60 -5.30
C ALA A 21 -7.20 -18.13 -6.27
N ARG A 22 -6.02 -17.50 -6.30
CA ARG A 22 -4.91 -17.93 -7.13
C ARG A 22 -3.95 -18.87 -6.42
N GLY A 23 -4.29 -19.26 -5.20
CA GLY A 23 -3.47 -20.18 -4.44
C GLY A 23 -2.23 -19.55 -3.81
N MET A 24 -2.20 -18.23 -3.73
CA MET A 24 -1.05 -17.55 -3.16
C MET A 24 -1.15 -17.50 -1.65
N ARG A 25 -0.01 -17.65 -0.99
CA ARG A 25 0.08 -17.55 0.45
C ARG A 25 0.80 -16.29 0.85
N PHE A 26 0.21 -15.56 1.77
CA PHE A 26 0.76 -14.28 2.20
C PHE A 26 0.44 -14.07 3.68
N ARG A 27 1.02 -13.02 4.25
CA ARG A 27 0.69 -12.58 5.59
C ARG A 27 0.04 -11.21 5.52
N LYS A 28 -1.04 -11.03 6.25
CA LYS A 28 -1.70 -9.72 6.31
C LYS A 28 -1.21 -8.95 7.51
N ASP A 29 -1.16 -7.64 7.37
CA ASP A 29 -0.78 -6.73 8.46
C ASP A 29 0.53 -7.13 9.12
N LEU A 30 1.52 -7.47 8.30
CA LEU A 30 2.83 -7.84 8.81
C LEU A 30 3.62 -6.59 9.15
N ARG A 31 4.22 -6.58 10.31
CA ARG A 31 5.12 -5.50 10.69
C ARG A 31 6.54 -5.88 10.33
N VAL A 32 7.20 -4.99 9.62
CA VAL A 32 8.58 -5.19 9.20
C VAL A 32 9.43 -4.11 9.87
N ASP A 33 10.43 -4.55 10.62
CA ASP A 33 11.35 -3.62 11.28
C ASP A 33 12.51 -3.37 10.35
N LEU A 34 12.67 -2.12 9.93
CA LEU A 34 13.77 -1.70 9.10
C LEU A 34 14.73 -0.89 9.96
N ASP A 35 15.92 -0.61 9.45
CA ASP A 35 16.93 0.11 10.24
C ASP A 35 16.38 1.41 10.80
N ALA A 36 15.71 2.19 9.99
CA ALA A 36 15.29 3.53 10.39
C ALA A 36 13.80 3.63 10.69
N LEU A 37 13.00 2.62 10.34
CA LEU A 37 11.56 2.69 10.57
C LEU A 37 10.93 1.33 10.77
N ARG A 38 9.71 1.41 11.29
CA ARG A 38 8.87 0.23 11.45
C ARG A 38 7.70 0.39 10.52
N VAL A 39 7.45 -0.59 9.67
CA VAL A 39 6.45 -0.48 8.62
C VAL A 39 5.40 -1.57 8.77
N ARG A 40 4.13 -1.19 8.61
CA ARG A 40 3.03 -2.16 8.56
C ARG A 40 2.73 -2.43 7.09
N VAL A 41 2.89 -3.66 6.66
CA VAL A 41 2.65 -4.07 5.29
C VAL A 41 1.28 -4.73 5.22
N ASP A 42 0.41 -4.23 4.32
CA ASP A 42 -0.96 -4.75 4.23
C ASP A 42 -1.00 -6.21 3.80
N VAL A 43 -0.22 -6.56 2.80
CA VAL A 43 -0.09 -7.94 2.32
C VAL A 43 1.38 -8.19 2.05
N ALA A 44 1.94 -9.19 2.70
CA ALA A 44 3.37 -9.46 2.59
C ALA A 44 3.63 -10.87 2.10
N PHE A 45 4.65 -10.99 1.26
CA PHE A 45 5.17 -12.29 0.80
C PHE A 45 6.62 -12.37 1.27
N PRO A 46 6.85 -12.79 2.53
CA PRO A 46 8.20 -12.71 3.10
C PRO A 46 9.26 -13.49 2.35
N LYS A 47 8.92 -14.66 1.85
CA LYS A 47 9.92 -15.46 1.12
C LYS A 47 10.36 -14.80 -0.17
N ALA A 48 9.43 -14.12 -0.84
CA ALA A 48 9.75 -13.40 -2.07
C ALA A 48 10.22 -11.98 -1.79
N ALA A 49 10.10 -11.53 -0.54
CA ALA A 49 10.43 -10.17 -0.12
C ALA A 49 9.63 -9.14 -0.90
N VAL A 50 8.32 -9.38 -1.01
CA VAL A 50 7.41 -8.44 -1.68
C VAL A 50 6.44 -7.87 -0.64
N ALA A 51 6.35 -6.55 -0.60
CA ALA A 51 5.49 -5.82 0.32
C ALA A 51 4.43 -5.08 -0.48
N VAL A 52 3.16 -5.38 -0.23
CA VAL A 52 2.04 -4.78 -0.95
C VAL A 52 1.29 -3.83 -0.02
N PHE A 53 1.06 -2.62 -0.49
CA PHE A 53 0.31 -1.60 0.23
C PHE A 53 -0.93 -1.23 -0.58
N VAL A 54 -2.08 -1.16 0.10
CA VAL A 54 -3.30 -0.69 -0.53
C VAL A 54 -3.53 0.74 -0.07
N ASP A 55 -3.36 1.69 -0.98
CA ASP A 55 -3.36 3.11 -0.66
C ASP A 55 -4.73 3.73 -0.93
N GLY A 56 -5.23 4.49 0.04
CA GLY A 56 -6.46 5.24 -0.13
C GLY A 56 -6.23 6.41 -1.07
N CYS A 57 -7.18 6.65 -1.98
CA CYS A 57 -6.98 7.64 -3.03
C CYS A 57 -6.78 9.04 -2.48
N PHE A 58 -7.58 9.44 -1.50
CA PHE A 58 -7.47 10.79 -0.95
C PHE A 58 -6.12 10.99 -0.23
N TRP A 59 -5.79 10.06 0.70
CA TRP A 59 -4.63 10.25 1.57
C TRP A 59 -3.30 10.12 0.88
N HIS A 60 -3.27 9.44 -0.26
CA HIS A 60 -2.02 9.21 -0.99
C HIS A 60 -1.97 9.98 -2.31
N ALA A 61 -2.87 10.93 -2.47
CA ALA A 61 -2.89 11.83 -3.63
C ALA A 61 -2.98 11.08 -4.96
N CYS A 62 -3.96 10.20 -5.04
CA CYS A 62 -4.22 9.47 -6.29
C CYS A 62 -4.50 10.47 -7.42
N PRO A 63 -3.84 10.37 -8.57
CA PRO A 63 -4.05 11.31 -9.66
C PRO A 63 -5.47 11.30 -10.22
N ASP A 64 -6.16 10.17 -10.14
CA ASP A 64 -7.50 10.05 -10.71
C ASP A 64 -8.60 10.40 -9.75
N HIS A 65 -8.44 10.10 -8.46
CA HIS A 65 -9.52 10.19 -7.48
C HIS A 65 -9.21 11.06 -6.28
N GLY A 66 -8.00 11.54 -6.15
CA GLY A 66 -7.63 12.38 -5.03
C GLY A 66 -8.11 13.79 -5.27
N THR A 67 -8.85 14.35 -4.32
CA THR A 67 -9.39 15.71 -4.45
C THR A 67 -9.06 16.48 -3.18
N VAL A 68 -8.49 17.66 -3.35
CA VAL A 68 -8.14 18.52 -2.23
C VAL A 68 -9.31 19.43 -1.90
N PRO A 69 -9.81 19.46 -0.65
CA PRO A 69 -10.88 20.37 -0.26
C PRO A 69 -10.47 21.83 -0.48
N ARG A 70 -11.43 22.67 -0.83
CA ARG A 70 -11.13 24.09 -1.01
C ARG A 70 -10.78 24.76 0.30
N ALA A 71 -11.50 24.42 1.36
CA ALA A 71 -11.23 24.98 2.66
C ALA A 71 -9.90 24.46 3.15
N ASN A 72 -9.03 25.37 3.59
CA ASN A 72 -7.71 25.01 4.10
C ASN A 72 -6.86 24.27 3.07
N ARG A 73 -6.97 24.71 1.81
CA ARG A 73 -6.30 24.02 0.72
C ARG A 73 -4.80 23.85 0.95
N VAL A 74 -4.13 24.90 1.41
CA VAL A 74 -2.68 24.85 1.63
C VAL A 74 -2.34 23.81 2.69
N TRP A 75 -3.13 23.78 3.76
CA TRP A 75 -2.92 22.81 4.83
C TRP A 75 -3.06 21.37 4.30
N TRP A 76 -4.11 21.13 3.50
CA TRP A 76 -4.32 19.79 2.94
C TRP A 76 -3.24 19.40 1.97
N GLU A 77 -2.79 20.34 1.13
CA GLU A 77 -1.73 20.06 0.17
C GLU A 77 -0.43 19.70 0.88
N ASP A 78 -0.10 20.43 1.95
CA ASP A 78 1.09 20.13 2.73
C ASP A 78 1.00 18.75 3.36
N LYS A 79 -0.17 18.41 3.89
CA LYS A 79 -0.37 17.12 4.54
C LYS A 79 -0.26 15.97 3.54
N LEU A 80 -0.86 16.12 2.38
CA LEU A 80 -0.80 15.09 1.35
C LEU A 80 0.60 14.94 0.80
N ALA A 81 1.31 16.06 0.64
CA ALA A 81 2.70 16.01 0.18
C ALA A 81 3.59 15.28 1.20
N ALA A 82 3.34 15.51 2.48
CA ALA A 82 4.09 14.81 3.53
C ALA A 82 3.83 13.32 3.49
N THR A 83 2.59 12.91 3.22
CA THR A 83 2.23 11.50 3.11
C THR A 83 2.94 10.86 1.93
N VAL A 84 2.95 11.52 0.77
CA VAL A 84 3.64 11.01 -0.41
C VAL A 84 5.14 10.88 -0.15
N ALA A 85 5.74 11.88 0.50
CA ALA A 85 7.16 11.84 0.80
C ALA A 85 7.49 10.69 1.76
N ARG A 86 6.63 10.46 2.74
CA ARG A 86 6.84 9.36 3.68
C ARG A 86 6.73 8.01 2.97
N ASP A 87 5.76 7.87 2.06
CA ASP A 87 5.61 6.65 1.30
C ASP A 87 6.85 6.35 0.47
N ARG A 88 7.43 7.39 -0.15
CA ARG A 88 8.66 7.22 -0.91
C ARG A 88 9.82 6.78 -0.04
N ARG A 89 9.95 7.37 1.13
CA ARG A 89 11.00 6.96 2.06
C ARG A 89 10.81 5.52 2.49
N THR A 90 9.57 5.12 2.74
CA THR A 90 9.25 3.74 3.09
C THR A 90 9.66 2.79 1.97
N ASP A 91 9.28 3.13 0.74
CA ASP A 91 9.61 2.30 -0.43
C ASP A 91 11.12 2.20 -0.62
N ASP A 92 11.82 3.32 -0.48
CA ASP A 92 13.28 3.34 -0.63
C ASP A 92 13.95 2.50 0.46
N GLN A 93 13.47 2.62 1.69
CA GLN A 93 14.04 1.86 2.79
C GLN A 93 13.80 0.36 2.61
N LEU A 94 12.59 -0.02 2.18
CA LEU A 94 12.29 -1.41 1.89
C LEU A 94 13.19 -1.94 0.79
N GLY A 95 13.39 -1.15 -0.27
CA GLY A 95 14.27 -1.54 -1.37
C GLY A 95 15.70 -1.75 -0.89
N THR A 96 16.19 -0.89 -0.01
CA THR A 96 17.53 -1.03 0.56
C THR A 96 17.66 -2.34 1.33
N GLU A 97 16.58 -2.77 1.97
CA GLU A 97 16.57 -4.01 2.76
C GLU A 97 16.24 -5.24 1.91
N GLY A 98 16.13 -5.08 0.61
CA GLY A 98 15.90 -6.20 -0.29
C GLY A 98 14.43 -6.50 -0.58
N TRP A 99 13.52 -5.61 -0.20
CA TRP A 99 12.09 -5.80 -0.45
C TRP A 99 11.67 -5.05 -1.70
N GLU A 100 10.68 -5.62 -2.40
CA GLU A 100 10.04 -4.96 -3.52
C GLU A 100 8.70 -4.41 -3.04
N SER A 101 8.47 -3.11 -3.18
CA SER A 101 7.21 -2.49 -2.78
C SER A 101 6.24 -2.47 -3.96
N VAL A 102 5.00 -2.83 -3.70
CA VAL A 102 3.93 -2.74 -4.69
C VAL A 102 2.83 -1.89 -4.10
N ARG A 103 2.48 -0.81 -4.80
CA ARG A 103 1.41 0.08 -4.36
C ARG A 103 0.18 -0.17 -5.22
N VAL A 104 -0.96 -0.40 -4.56
CA VAL A 104 -2.24 -0.63 -5.23
C VAL A 104 -3.21 0.44 -4.73
N TRP A 105 -3.81 1.19 -5.65
CA TRP A 105 -4.82 2.17 -5.26
C TRP A 105 -6.12 1.47 -4.92
N GLU A 106 -6.86 2.02 -3.95
CA GLU A 106 -8.10 1.38 -3.51
C GLU A 106 -9.14 1.25 -4.63
N HIS A 107 -9.05 2.08 -5.68
CA HIS A 107 -9.99 2.00 -6.78
C HIS A 107 -9.61 0.98 -7.85
N GLU A 108 -8.40 0.42 -7.78
CA GLU A 108 -7.98 -0.53 -8.79
C GLU A 108 -8.75 -1.84 -8.66
N ASP A 109 -9.00 -2.48 -9.79
CA ASP A 109 -9.65 -3.79 -9.79
C ASP A 109 -8.74 -4.79 -9.09
N SER A 110 -9.28 -5.47 -8.10
CA SER A 110 -8.49 -6.40 -7.28
C SER A 110 -7.94 -7.57 -8.10
N SER A 111 -8.67 -7.98 -9.13
CA SER A 111 -8.21 -9.07 -9.99
C SER A 111 -7.00 -8.65 -10.81
N GLU A 112 -7.02 -7.43 -11.35
CA GLU A 112 -5.89 -6.91 -12.12
C GLU A 112 -4.68 -6.68 -11.22
N ALA A 113 -4.91 -6.18 -10.01
CA ALA A 113 -3.83 -5.99 -9.07
C ALA A 113 -3.20 -7.32 -8.70
N ALA A 114 -4.03 -8.35 -8.49
CA ALA A 114 -3.53 -9.69 -8.18
C ALA A 114 -2.72 -10.27 -9.33
N ASP A 115 -3.13 -10.01 -10.58
CA ASP A 115 -2.36 -10.44 -11.75
C ASP A 115 -0.97 -9.82 -11.73
N ARG A 116 -0.91 -8.54 -11.45
CA ARG A 116 0.35 -7.80 -11.39
C ARG A 116 1.29 -8.37 -10.33
N ILE A 117 0.73 -8.67 -9.18
CA ILE A 117 1.49 -9.25 -8.07
C ILE A 117 1.97 -10.66 -8.45
N GLU A 118 1.11 -11.44 -9.07
CA GLU A 118 1.47 -12.79 -9.49
C GLU A 118 2.64 -12.79 -10.46
N VAL A 119 2.62 -11.89 -11.43
CA VAL A 119 3.72 -11.76 -12.39
C VAL A 119 5.02 -11.45 -11.66
N LEU A 120 4.96 -10.57 -10.68
CA LEU A 120 6.13 -10.19 -9.92
C LEU A 120 6.69 -11.37 -9.13
N LEU A 121 5.83 -12.16 -8.54
CA LEU A 121 6.27 -13.31 -7.73
C LEU A 121 6.86 -14.43 -8.57
N ARG A 122 6.39 -14.56 -9.79
CA ARG A 122 6.91 -15.60 -10.67
C ARG A 122 8.23 -15.21 -11.34
N GLY A 123 8.39 -13.92 -11.51
CA GLY A 123 9.56 -13.40 -12.14
C GLY A 123 10.76 -13.45 -11.25
#